data_18ed9259e198e3c91fc51886d2083195
#
_entry.id   18ed9259e198e3c91fc51886d2083195
#
_cell.length_a   1.000
_cell.length_b   1.000
_cell.length_c   1.000
_cell.angle_alpha   90.00
_cell.angle_beta   90.00
_cell.angle_gamma   90.00
#
_symmetry.space_group_name_H-M   'P 1'
#
loop_
_entity.id
_entity.type
_entity.pdbx_description
1 polymer ?
#
loop_
_entity_poly.entity_id
_entity_poly.type
_entity_poly.pdbx_seq_one_letter_code
_entity_poly.pdbx_strand_id
1 'polypeptide(L)'
;MNTTKPTELKKMQGTYRKDRDKSADLKPSMEIGLEAPEDLNEWGQKLWTEIFTEYGKVGLITRVDLGSFHSLCSWYGIFREAEDIVRGKGLEVEEEVYSKDGQVVGTKTITNPMIMVMDKAQKNYLAMAKEFGVTPSSRAALSFEAKKESDPFSDF
;
A
#
# COMPACT_ATOMS: atom_id res chain seq x y z
N MET A 1 8.39 13.32 15.17
CA MET A 1 7.02 13.80 15.40
C MET A 1 6.17 12.63 15.84
N ASN A 2 5.49 12.71 16.99
CA ASN A 2 4.51 11.70 17.39
C ASN A 2 3.26 11.87 16.52
N THR A 3 3.08 11.02 15.52
CA THR A 3 1.87 10.98 14.71
C THR A 3 0.72 10.43 15.55
N THR A 4 -0.29 11.24 15.79
CA THR A 4 -1.49 10.83 16.55
C THR A 4 -2.29 9.85 15.70
N LYS A 5 -2.52 8.63 16.19
CA LYS A 5 -3.29 7.59 15.50
C LYS A 5 -4.76 8.04 15.30
N PRO A 6 -5.40 7.68 14.16
CA PRO A 6 -6.82 7.96 13.92
C PRO A 6 -7.74 7.36 14.98
N THR A 7 -8.88 8.00 15.24
CA THR A 7 -9.82 7.59 16.31
C THR A 7 -10.38 6.19 16.12
N GLU A 8 -10.72 5.80 14.88
CA GLU A 8 -11.24 4.46 14.60
C GLU A 8 -10.17 3.38 14.84
N LEU A 9 -8.92 3.68 14.51
CA LEU A 9 -7.79 2.80 14.82
C LEU A 9 -7.62 2.64 16.35
N LYS A 10 -7.80 3.73 17.11
CA LYS A 10 -7.76 3.70 18.59
C LYS A 10 -8.92 2.88 19.19
N LYS A 11 -10.12 2.96 18.61
CA LYS A 11 -11.27 2.15 19.04
C LYS A 11 -11.03 0.66 18.80
N MET A 12 -10.51 0.30 17.63
CA MET A 12 -10.16 -1.08 17.32
C MET A 12 -9.03 -1.63 18.19
N GLN A 13 -8.12 -0.76 18.60
CA GLN A 13 -7.00 -1.08 19.49
C GLN A 13 -7.38 -1.03 20.97
N GLY A 14 -8.62 -0.66 21.33
CA GLY A 14 -9.04 -0.48 22.72
C GLY A 14 -8.43 0.75 23.42
N THR A 15 -7.59 1.54 22.71
CA THR A 15 -6.88 2.72 23.26
C THR A 15 -7.74 3.99 23.24
N TYR A 16 -8.99 3.87 22.82
CA TYR A 16 -9.88 5.02 22.73
C TYR A 16 -10.32 5.50 24.13
N ARG A 17 -10.01 6.76 24.43
CA ARG A 17 -10.52 7.47 25.61
C ARG A 17 -11.35 8.65 25.18
N LYS A 18 -12.64 8.63 25.52
CA LYS A 18 -13.61 9.67 25.14
C LYS A 18 -13.22 11.07 25.64
N ASP A 19 -12.58 11.16 26.78
CA ASP A 19 -12.09 12.39 27.42
C ASP A 19 -10.89 13.03 26.71
N ARG A 20 -10.17 12.25 25.87
CA ARG A 20 -9.00 12.68 25.09
C ARG A 20 -9.25 12.78 23.59
N ASP A 21 -10.46 12.46 23.16
CA ASP A 21 -10.82 12.49 21.73
C ASP A 21 -11.14 13.92 21.30
N LYS A 22 -10.15 14.57 20.69
CA LYS A 22 -10.31 15.87 20.05
C LYS A 22 -10.82 15.77 18.61
N SER A 23 -10.98 14.56 18.06
CA SER A 23 -11.40 14.30 16.69
C SER A 23 -12.90 14.00 16.56
N ALA A 24 -13.68 14.19 17.64
CA ALA A 24 -15.12 13.91 17.66
C ALA A 24 -15.91 14.66 16.57
N ASP A 25 -15.35 15.77 16.05
CA ASP A 25 -15.98 16.60 15.04
C ASP A 25 -15.59 16.23 13.58
N LEU A 26 -14.58 15.37 13.40
CA LEU A 26 -14.14 14.92 12.07
C LEU A 26 -14.52 13.45 11.86
N LYS A 27 -15.80 13.20 11.57
CA LYS A 27 -16.25 11.90 11.05
C LYS A 27 -16.24 11.98 9.52
N PRO A 28 -15.19 11.46 8.85
CA PRO A 28 -15.20 11.37 7.40
C PRO A 28 -16.37 10.48 6.97
N SER A 29 -17.08 10.87 5.92
CA SER A 29 -18.19 10.10 5.37
C SER A 29 -17.69 8.72 4.94
N MET A 30 -18.42 7.67 5.33
CA MET A 30 -18.13 6.26 5.00
C MET A 30 -18.81 5.80 3.71
N GLU A 31 -19.56 6.67 3.02
CA GLU A 31 -20.16 6.35 1.73
C GLU A 31 -19.08 6.42 0.63
N ILE A 32 -18.33 5.35 0.51
CA ILE A 32 -17.32 5.18 -0.53
C ILE A 32 -17.80 4.04 -1.43
N GLY A 33 -17.89 4.31 -2.74
CA GLY A 33 -18.16 3.26 -3.73
C GLY A 33 -17.05 2.21 -3.68
N LEU A 34 -17.45 0.93 -3.74
CA LEU A 34 -16.54 -0.21 -3.76
C LEU A 34 -15.76 -0.34 -5.09
N GLU A 35 -16.13 0.45 -6.09
CA GLU A 35 -15.55 0.36 -7.43
C GLU A 35 -14.11 0.87 -7.43
N ALA A 36 -13.24 0.06 -8.01
CA ALA A 36 -11.84 0.43 -8.18
C ALA A 36 -11.72 1.54 -9.25
N PRO A 37 -10.84 2.54 -9.04
CA PRO A 37 -10.56 3.55 -10.04
C PRO A 37 -10.10 2.95 -11.37
N GLU A 38 -10.62 3.47 -12.48
CA GLU A 38 -10.34 2.98 -13.84
C GLU A 38 -8.89 3.24 -14.28
N ASP A 39 -8.22 4.21 -13.68
CA ASP A 39 -6.83 4.56 -13.96
C ASP A 39 -5.81 3.63 -13.28
N LEU A 40 -6.25 2.72 -12.42
CA LEU A 40 -5.44 1.62 -11.94
C LEU A 40 -5.36 0.50 -12.98
N ASN A 41 -4.17 -0.13 -13.13
CA ASN A 41 -4.07 -1.35 -13.91
C ASN A 41 -4.80 -2.53 -13.23
N GLU A 42 -4.99 -3.65 -13.92
CA GLU A 42 -5.75 -4.80 -13.43
C GLU A 42 -5.29 -5.30 -12.04
N TRP A 43 -3.99 -5.33 -11.79
CA TRP A 43 -3.43 -5.73 -10.49
C TRP A 43 -3.77 -4.75 -9.38
N GLY A 44 -3.70 -3.45 -9.67
CA GLY A 44 -4.08 -2.40 -8.73
C GLY A 44 -5.56 -2.42 -8.41
N GLN A 45 -6.42 -2.60 -9.43
CA GLN A 45 -7.88 -2.72 -9.25
C GLN A 45 -8.25 -3.95 -8.41
N LYS A 46 -7.58 -5.08 -8.66
CA LYS A 46 -7.79 -6.30 -7.88
C LYS A 46 -7.43 -6.09 -6.41
N LEU A 47 -6.25 -5.51 -6.13
CA LEU A 47 -5.83 -5.21 -4.76
C LEU A 47 -6.79 -4.23 -4.08
N TRP A 48 -7.25 -3.20 -4.79
CA TRP A 48 -8.24 -2.26 -4.31
C TRP A 48 -9.49 -2.99 -3.81
N THR A 49 -10.06 -3.84 -4.65
CA THR A 49 -11.27 -4.58 -4.33
C THR A 49 -11.08 -5.51 -3.14
N GLU A 50 -9.96 -6.23 -3.09
CA GLU A 50 -9.64 -7.16 -2.00
C GLU A 50 -9.54 -6.41 -0.66
N ILE A 51 -8.73 -5.35 -0.58
CA ILE A 51 -8.52 -4.61 0.66
C ILE A 51 -9.81 -3.87 1.06
N PHE A 52 -10.51 -3.27 0.10
CA PHE A 52 -11.72 -2.52 0.39
C PHE A 52 -12.86 -3.41 0.91
N THR A 53 -12.94 -4.64 0.41
CA THR A 53 -13.92 -5.63 0.88
C THR A 53 -13.69 -5.99 2.35
N GLU A 54 -12.44 -6.07 2.79
CA GLU A 54 -12.08 -6.44 4.16
C GLU A 54 -12.09 -5.22 5.11
N TYR A 55 -11.46 -4.12 4.73
CA TYR A 55 -11.24 -2.96 5.61
C TYR A 55 -12.29 -1.87 5.48
N GLY A 56 -12.98 -1.77 4.35
CA GLY A 56 -14.06 -0.80 4.15
C GLY A 56 -15.23 -1.05 5.09
N LYS A 57 -15.56 -2.33 5.36
CA LYS A 57 -16.65 -2.72 6.27
C LYS A 57 -16.42 -2.30 7.72
N VAL A 58 -15.16 -2.20 8.14
CA VAL A 58 -14.79 -1.82 9.52
C VAL A 58 -14.41 -0.34 9.64
N GLY A 59 -14.54 0.43 8.57
CA GLY A 59 -14.31 1.87 8.59
C GLY A 59 -12.84 2.28 8.75
N LEU A 60 -11.91 1.41 8.40
CA LEU A 60 -10.47 1.69 8.45
C LEU A 60 -10.01 2.61 7.34
N ILE A 61 -10.68 2.58 6.19
CA ILE A 61 -10.42 3.45 5.05
C ILE A 61 -11.55 4.46 4.97
N THR A 62 -11.20 5.73 5.04
CA THR A 62 -12.14 6.84 4.96
C THR A 62 -11.95 7.60 3.64
N ARG A 63 -12.90 8.50 3.33
CA ARG A 63 -12.86 9.27 2.08
C ARG A 63 -11.59 10.12 1.94
N VAL A 64 -10.99 10.55 3.03
CA VAL A 64 -9.74 11.33 3.01
C VAL A 64 -8.50 10.46 2.73
N ASP A 65 -8.61 9.16 2.93
CA ASP A 65 -7.51 8.21 2.74
C ASP A 65 -7.43 7.69 1.29
N LEU A 66 -8.46 7.95 0.47
CA LEU A 66 -8.57 7.38 -0.88
C LEU A 66 -7.37 7.67 -1.77
N GLY A 67 -6.80 8.88 -1.70
CA GLY A 67 -5.61 9.23 -2.49
C GLY A 67 -4.38 8.41 -2.11
N SER A 68 -4.18 8.20 -0.80
CA SER A 68 -3.08 7.36 -0.31
C SER A 68 -3.34 5.88 -0.60
N PHE A 69 -4.59 5.45 -0.48
CA PHE A 69 -4.99 4.09 -0.81
C PHE A 69 -4.87 3.79 -2.31
N HIS A 70 -5.24 4.75 -3.17
CA HIS A 70 -5.00 4.69 -4.61
C HIS A 70 -3.51 4.51 -4.93
N SER A 71 -2.65 5.31 -4.28
CA SER A 71 -1.21 5.21 -4.46
C SER A 71 -0.66 3.85 -4.03
N LEU A 72 -1.15 3.26 -2.94
CA LEU A 72 -0.82 1.90 -2.52
C LEU A 72 -1.14 0.89 -3.63
N CYS A 73 -2.35 0.94 -4.18
CA CYS A 73 -2.80 0.03 -5.23
C CYS A 73 -2.03 0.24 -6.55
N SER A 74 -1.72 1.50 -6.89
CA SER A 74 -0.92 1.85 -8.06
C SER A 74 0.50 1.29 -7.97
N TRP A 75 1.19 1.43 -6.82
CA TRP A 75 2.52 0.84 -6.63
C TRP A 75 2.51 -0.68 -6.70
N TYR A 76 1.49 -1.32 -6.15
CA TYR A 76 1.32 -2.77 -6.31
C TYR A 76 1.13 -3.16 -7.77
N GLY A 77 0.28 -2.43 -8.50
CA GLY A 77 0.05 -2.65 -9.91
C GLY A 77 1.32 -2.54 -10.75
N ILE A 78 2.12 -1.48 -10.52
CA ILE A 78 3.41 -1.28 -11.20
C ILE A 78 4.39 -2.42 -10.86
N PHE A 79 4.44 -2.84 -9.59
CA PHE A 79 5.28 -3.96 -9.17
C PHE A 79 4.94 -5.24 -9.94
N ARG A 80 3.65 -5.60 -10.01
CA ARG A 80 3.19 -6.82 -10.68
C ARG A 80 3.43 -6.79 -12.18
N GLU A 81 3.20 -5.65 -12.80
CA GLU A 81 3.44 -5.47 -14.24
C GLU A 81 4.93 -5.59 -14.58
N ALA A 82 5.80 -4.95 -13.80
CA ALA A 82 7.24 -5.06 -13.97
C ALA A 82 7.72 -6.51 -13.74
N GLU A 83 7.16 -7.23 -12.75
CA GLU A 83 7.43 -8.63 -12.50
C GLU A 83 7.06 -9.50 -13.70
N ASP A 84 5.91 -9.29 -14.32
CA ASP A 84 5.47 -10.05 -15.49
C ASP A 84 6.38 -9.78 -16.72
N ILE A 85 6.82 -8.53 -16.91
CA ILE A 85 7.77 -8.18 -17.97
C ILE A 85 9.13 -8.86 -17.72
N VAL A 86 9.65 -8.84 -16.51
CA VAL A 86 10.92 -9.52 -16.16
C VAL A 86 10.78 -11.04 -16.33
N ARG A 87 9.65 -11.61 -15.93
CA ARG A 87 9.38 -13.04 -16.12
C ARG A 87 9.34 -13.46 -17.59
N GLY A 88 8.77 -12.59 -18.44
CA GLY A 88 8.68 -12.85 -19.88
C GLY A 88 9.96 -12.61 -20.67
N LYS A 89 10.74 -11.57 -20.31
CA LYS A 89 11.94 -11.16 -21.04
C LYS A 89 13.26 -11.66 -20.45
N GLY A 90 13.24 -12.11 -19.18
CA GLY A 90 14.42 -12.53 -18.45
C GLY A 90 15.12 -11.39 -17.68
N LEU A 91 16.18 -11.74 -16.94
CA LEU A 91 16.96 -10.81 -16.14
C LEU A 91 17.90 -9.93 -16.98
N GLU A 92 18.22 -10.38 -18.17
CA GLU A 92 19.05 -9.69 -19.15
C GLU A 92 18.26 -9.50 -20.43
N VAL A 93 18.50 -8.39 -21.09
CA VAL A 93 17.89 -8.03 -22.38
C VAL A 93 18.97 -7.47 -23.32
N GLU A 94 18.72 -7.61 -24.63
CA GLU A 94 19.56 -6.99 -25.64
C GLU A 94 19.12 -5.56 -25.89
N GLU A 95 20.09 -4.64 -25.91
CA GLU A 95 19.90 -3.23 -26.25
C GLU A 95 20.71 -2.91 -27.51
N GLU A 96 20.06 -2.24 -28.45
CA GLU A 96 20.74 -1.78 -29.68
C GLU A 96 21.76 -0.68 -29.37
N VAL A 97 22.94 -0.79 -29.97
CA VAL A 97 23.98 0.22 -29.88
C VAL A 97 23.95 1.04 -31.17
N TYR A 98 23.84 2.35 -31.02
CA TYR A 98 23.78 3.29 -32.12
C TYR A 98 25.10 4.01 -32.33
N SER A 99 25.49 4.23 -33.59
CA SER A 99 26.59 5.11 -33.99
C SER A 99 26.22 6.59 -33.77
N LYS A 100 27.21 7.49 -33.91
CA LYS A 100 26.96 8.96 -33.86
C LYS A 100 25.98 9.43 -34.92
N ASP A 101 25.85 8.70 -36.03
CA ASP A 101 24.96 9.01 -37.16
C ASP A 101 23.59 8.34 -37.02
N GLY A 102 23.27 7.73 -35.87
CA GLY A 102 21.99 7.10 -35.55
C GLY A 102 21.77 5.73 -36.23
N GLN A 103 22.82 5.10 -36.77
CA GLN A 103 22.72 3.74 -37.33
C GLN A 103 23.01 2.68 -36.24
N VAL A 104 22.25 1.58 -36.26
CA VAL A 104 22.51 0.44 -35.38
C VAL A 104 23.83 -0.21 -35.79
N VAL A 105 24.79 -0.26 -34.86
CA VAL A 105 26.15 -0.82 -35.07
C VAL A 105 26.35 -2.15 -34.34
N GLY A 106 25.38 -2.58 -33.55
CA GLY A 106 25.43 -3.85 -32.84
C GLY A 106 24.41 -3.92 -31.72
N THR A 107 24.46 -4.98 -30.91
CA THR A 107 23.67 -5.15 -29.69
C THR A 107 24.62 -5.37 -28.51
N LYS A 108 24.18 -4.98 -27.31
CA LYS A 108 24.83 -5.32 -26.05
C LYS A 108 23.83 -5.91 -25.08
N THR A 109 24.25 -6.86 -24.30
CA THR A 109 23.44 -7.41 -23.21
C THR A 109 23.49 -6.47 -22.00
N ILE A 110 22.33 -6.11 -21.48
CA ILE A 110 22.19 -5.30 -20.28
C ILE A 110 21.24 -5.97 -19.29
N THR A 111 21.38 -5.62 -18.00
CA THR A 111 20.38 -5.98 -17.01
C THR A 111 19.03 -5.38 -17.39
N ASN A 112 17.97 -6.16 -17.33
CA ASN A 112 16.62 -5.69 -17.66
C ASN A 112 16.24 -4.49 -16.79
N PRO A 113 16.00 -3.29 -17.35
CA PRO A 113 15.67 -2.09 -16.60
C PRO A 113 14.43 -2.23 -15.72
N MET A 114 13.52 -3.14 -16.06
CA MET A 114 12.31 -3.38 -15.28
C MET A 114 12.59 -3.95 -13.89
N ILE A 115 13.78 -4.55 -13.64
CA ILE A 115 14.19 -4.98 -12.31
C ILE A 115 14.29 -3.80 -11.34
N MET A 116 14.81 -2.66 -11.80
CA MET A 116 14.87 -1.44 -10.97
C MET A 116 13.47 -0.86 -10.68
N VAL A 117 12.59 -0.91 -11.67
CA VAL A 117 11.19 -0.48 -11.53
C VAL A 117 10.48 -1.37 -10.50
N MET A 118 10.64 -2.69 -10.64
CA MET A 118 10.08 -3.70 -9.74
C MET A 118 10.53 -3.48 -8.29
N ASP A 119 11.84 -3.31 -8.06
CA ASP A 119 12.41 -3.07 -6.72
C ASP A 119 11.86 -1.78 -6.09
N LYS A 120 11.84 -0.69 -6.86
CA LYS A 120 11.31 0.59 -6.40
C LYS A 120 9.81 0.51 -6.09
N ALA A 121 9.05 -0.11 -6.97
CA ALA A 121 7.60 -0.24 -6.79
C ALA A 121 7.28 -1.12 -5.57
N GLN A 122 7.98 -2.24 -5.38
CA GLN A 122 7.83 -3.11 -4.23
C GLN A 122 8.14 -2.39 -2.91
N LYS A 123 9.23 -1.61 -2.85
CA LYS A 123 9.60 -0.84 -1.66
C LYS A 123 8.52 0.18 -1.28
N ASN A 124 8.01 0.93 -2.26
CA ASN A 124 6.95 1.91 -2.04
C ASN A 124 5.64 1.24 -1.61
N TYR A 125 5.25 0.15 -2.28
CA TYR A 125 4.10 -0.66 -1.89
C TYR A 125 4.20 -1.13 -0.44
N LEU A 126 5.33 -1.75 -0.05
CA LEU A 126 5.52 -2.27 1.31
C LEU A 126 5.54 -1.16 2.38
N ALA A 127 6.09 0.01 2.05
CA ALA A 127 6.07 1.16 2.96
C ALA A 127 4.62 1.60 3.24
N MET A 128 3.82 1.79 2.18
CA MET A 128 2.41 2.19 2.31
C MET A 128 1.54 1.07 2.91
N ALA A 129 1.79 -0.19 2.57
CA ALA A 129 1.06 -1.34 3.12
C ALA A 129 1.18 -1.44 4.65
N LYS A 130 2.29 -1.00 5.24
CA LYS A 130 2.46 -0.90 6.69
C LYS A 130 1.54 0.15 7.31
N GLU A 131 1.41 1.31 6.67
CA GLU A 131 0.54 2.40 7.14
C GLU A 131 -0.93 1.97 7.17
N PHE A 132 -1.36 1.22 6.15
CA PHE A 132 -2.73 0.70 6.06
C PHE A 132 -2.98 -0.59 6.85
N GLY A 133 -1.98 -1.11 7.58
CA GLY A 133 -2.15 -2.35 8.36
C GLY A 133 -2.28 -3.61 7.49
N VAL A 134 -1.87 -3.56 6.21
CA VAL A 134 -2.04 -4.68 5.27
C VAL A 134 -1.00 -5.78 5.49
N THR A 135 0.15 -5.47 6.12
CA THR A 135 1.18 -6.48 6.37
C THR A 135 0.90 -7.28 7.66
N PRO A 136 1.33 -8.57 7.75
CA PRO A 136 1.16 -9.36 8.97
C PRO A 136 1.77 -8.70 10.21
N SER A 137 2.94 -8.08 10.07
CA SER A 137 3.62 -7.38 11.17
C SER A 137 2.85 -6.16 11.67
N SER A 138 2.27 -5.37 10.76
CA SER A 138 1.44 -4.24 11.15
C SER A 138 0.13 -4.69 11.81
N ARG A 139 -0.49 -5.76 11.31
CA ARG A 139 -1.68 -6.37 11.97
C ARG A 139 -1.35 -6.95 13.34
N ALA A 140 -0.22 -7.64 13.48
CA ALA A 140 0.23 -8.17 14.78
C ALA A 140 0.48 -7.05 15.79
N ALA A 141 1.11 -5.95 15.40
CA ALA A 141 1.29 -4.78 16.25
C ALA A 141 -0.06 -4.19 16.70
N LEU A 142 -1.04 -4.11 15.80
CA LEU A 142 -2.39 -3.65 16.10
C LEU A 142 -3.08 -4.57 17.13
N SER A 143 -2.97 -5.90 16.97
CA SER A 143 -3.59 -6.88 17.88
C SER A 143 -2.89 -6.99 19.24
N PHE A 144 -1.58 -6.79 19.28
CA PHE A 144 -0.80 -6.79 20.53
C PHE A 144 -1.13 -5.56 21.40
N GLU A 145 -1.27 -4.38 20.80
CA GLU A 145 -1.69 -3.19 21.51
C GLU A 145 -3.12 -3.34 22.05
N ALA A 146 -4.05 -3.89 21.27
CA ALA A 146 -5.42 -4.16 21.73
C ALA A 146 -5.50 -5.13 22.91
N LYS A 147 -4.65 -6.18 22.92
CA LYS A 147 -4.60 -7.15 24.03
C LYS A 147 -3.99 -6.58 25.31
N LYS A 148 -2.98 -5.73 25.20
CA LYS A 148 -2.30 -5.13 26.36
C LYS A 148 -3.20 -4.18 27.15
N GLU A 149 -4.23 -3.63 26.52
CA GLU A 149 -5.17 -2.70 27.15
C GLU A 149 -6.44 -3.37 27.70
N SER A 150 -6.70 -4.61 27.31
CA SER A 150 -7.80 -5.40 27.87
C SER A 150 -7.39 -6.19 29.14
N ASP A 151 -6.13 -6.13 29.57
CA ASP A 151 -5.68 -6.77 30.79
C ASP A 151 -6.03 -5.90 32.02
N PRO A 152 -7.02 -6.29 32.83
CA PRO A 152 -7.45 -5.54 34.01
C PRO A 152 -6.40 -5.49 35.14
N PHE A 153 -5.27 -6.21 34.97
CA PHE A 153 -4.19 -6.29 35.96
C PHE A 153 -2.92 -5.53 35.54
N SER A 154 -2.95 -4.78 34.46
CA SER A 154 -1.77 -4.03 33.98
C SER A 154 -1.42 -2.79 34.84
N ASP A 155 -2.21 -2.47 35.85
CA ASP A 155 -2.04 -1.32 36.74
C ASP A 155 -1.54 -1.69 38.17
N PHE A 156 -1.00 -2.91 38.36
CA PHE A 156 -0.39 -3.35 39.63
C PHE A 156 1.10 -3.61 39.47
#